data_a8721f045d5adc1e62c9c42c46981b83
#
_entry.id   a8721f045d5adc1e62c9c42c46981b83
#
_cell.length_a   1.000
_cell.length_b   1.000
_cell.length_c   1.000
_cell.angle_alpha   90.00
_cell.angle_beta   90.00
_cell.angle_gamma   90.00
#
_symmetry.space_group_name_H-M   'P 1'
#
loop_
_entity.id
_entity.type
_entity.pdbx_description
1 polymer ?
#
loop_
_entity_poly.entity_id
_entity_poly.type
_entity_poly.pdbx_seq_one_letter_code
_entity_poly.pdbx_strand_id
1 'polypeptide(L)'
;VTDWNPEFTPSFTPQEMLEKGVFEGKYINSVKGVPVSWKKSPKVLGPKDEPDISLNFYGEKSRQPLSVWKANGWIKTDKSAWFEWFCHYFQGRRLGAEDDWQIGRWKSFVARHMGQIKANCSLTDNKCRPTQRQGLLQWAWDSSTPFNEEQRKKNLTRILSKSGAKKAEPSTESKVFQW
;
A
#
# COMPACT_ATOMS: atom_id res chain seq x y z
N VAL A 1 6.19 -20.10 -10.21
CA VAL A 1 4.86 -20.09 -9.61
C VAL A 1 4.90 -19.30 -8.32
N THR A 2 3.92 -18.47 -8.10
CA THR A 2 3.84 -17.65 -6.92
C THR A 2 2.48 -17.84 -6.25
N ASP A 3 2.43 -17.63 -4.95
CA ASP A 3 1.18 -17.65 -4.19
C ASP A 3 0.57 -16.27 -4.05
N TRP A 4 1.04 -15.29 -4.79
CA TRP A 4 0.47 -13.95 -4.80
C TRP A 4 -0.92 -13.99 -5.45
N ASN A 5 -1.91 -13.39 -4.77
CA ASN A 5 -3.27 -13.33 -5.29
C ASN A 5 -3.32 -12.41 -6.53
N PRO A 6 -3.68 -12.91 -7.71
CA PRO A 6 -3.67 -12.09 -8.93
C PRO A 6 -4.71 -10.97 -8.93
N GLU A 7 -5.65 -10.96 -8.01
CA GLU A 7 -6.58 -9.84 -7.87
C GLU A 7 -5.95 -8.63 -7.17
N PHE A 8 -4.80 -8.80 -6.53
CA PHE A 8 -4.10 -7.71 -5.88
C PHE A 8 -3.01 -7.18 -6.80
N THR A 9 -3.23 -5.99 -7.34
CA THR A 9 -2.40 -5.44 -8.41
C THR A 9 -1.95 -4.01 -8.08
N PRO A 10 -1.20 -3.82 -6.97
CA PRO A 10 -0.78 -2.48 -6.59
C PRO A 10 0.19 -1.87 -7.59
N SER A 11 0.18 -0.55 -7.67
CA SER A 11 1.09 0.21 -8.55
C SER A 11 2.48 0.34 -7.95
N PHE A 12 2.59 0.28 -6.63
CA PHE A 12 3.84 0.57 -5.93
C PHE A 12 4.16 -0.52 -4.92
N THR A 13 5.46 -0.74 -4.70
CA THR A 13 5.91 -1.53 -3.54
C THR A 13 5.82 -0.65 -2.29
N PRO A 14 5.83 -1.27 -1.10
CA PRO A 14 5.86 -0.46 0.13
C PRO A 14 7.05 0.50 0.18
N GLN A 15 8.22 0.07 -0.28
CA GLN A 15 9.39 0.94 -0.30
C GLN A 15 9.17 2.14 -1.22
N GLU A 16 8.58 1.92 -2.39
CA GLU A 16 8.31 3.01 -3.32
C GLU A 16 7.31 4.01 -2.76
N MET A 17 6.31 3.52 -2.00
CA MET A 17 5.38 4.41 -1.33
C MET A 17 6.10 5.32 -0.33
N LEU A 18 7.01 4.74 0.44
CA LEU A 18 7.78 5.51 1.42
C LEU A 18 8.70 6.53 0.75
N GLU A 19 9.22 6.19 -0.42
CA GLU A 19 10.06 7.12 -1.18
C GLU A 19 9.27 8.28 -1.76
N LYS A 20 8.02 8.03 -2.13
CA LYS A 20 7.16 9.09 -2.69
C LYS A 20 6.64 10.03 -1.61
N GLY A 21 6.32 9.52 -0.44
CA GLY A 21 5.82 10.34 0.65
C GLY A 21 4.39 9.97 1.02
N VAL A 22 4.26 9.19 2.11
CA VAL A 22 2.97 8.72 2.61
C VAL A 22 2.93 8.85 4.12
N PHE A 23 1.73 8.95 4.66
CA PHE A 23 1.48 8.90 6.11
C PHE A 23 2.28 9.94 6.90
N GLU A 24 2.56 11.09 6.27
CA GLU A 24 3.26 12.21 6.93
C GLU A 24 4.63 11.80 7.46
N GLY A 25 5.20 10.72 6.92
CA GLY A 25 6.53 10.25 7.27
C GLY A 25 6.63 9.39 8.51
N LYS A 26 5.52 9.17 9.24
CA LYS A 26 5.60 8.59 10.58
C LYS A 26 5.19 7.13 10.70
N TYR A 27 4.21 6.68 9.93
CA TYR A 27 3.56 5.42 10.21
C TYR A 27 4.52 4.22 10.20
N ILE A 28 5.51 4.26 9.32
CA ILE A 28 6.44 3.13 9.20
C ILE A 28 7.17 2.83 10.52
N ASN A 29 7.28 3.82 11.41
CA ASN A 29 7.93 3.59 12.70
C ASN A 29 7.18 2.62 13.60
N SER A 30 5.88 2.42 13.37
CA SER A 30 5.09 1.47 14.13
C SER A 30 4.95 0.13 13.43
N VAL A 31 5.55 -0.05 12.27
CA VAL A 31 5.50 -1.30 11.52
C VAL A 31 6.76 -2.09 11.80
N LYS A 32 6.59 -3.30 12.30
CA LYS A 32 7.73 -4.17 12.64
C LYS A 32 7.96 -5.18 11.51
N GLY A 33 9.18 -5.71 11.46
CA GLY A 33 9.50 -6.77 10.53
C GLY A 33 9.69 -6.31 9.10
N VAL A 34 10.12 -5.07 8.90
CA VAL A 34 10.42 -4.56 7.57
C VAL A 34 11.92 -4.24 7.46
N PRO A 35 12.49 -4.30 6.24
CA PRO A 35 13.90 -3.98 6.06
C PRO A 35 14.22 -2.56 6.49
N VAL A 36 15.35 -2.37 7.13
CA VAL A 36 15.79 -1.05 7.57
C VAL A 36 15.95 -0.10 6.38
N SER A 37 16.35 -0.64 5.22
CA SER A 37 16.52 0.17 4.02
C SER A 37 15.25 0.88 3.59
N TRP A 38 14.08 0.34 3.92
CA TRP A 38 12.81 1.01 3.57
C TRP A 38 12.63 2.31 4.33
N LYS A 39 13.30 2.47 5.48
CA LYS A 39 13.16 3.66 6.32
C LYS A 39 14.18 4.76 5.99
N LYS A 40 15.00 4.56 4.96
CA LYS A 40 16.07 5.51 4.63
C LYS A 40 15.64 6.61 3.68
N SER A 41 14.41 6.60 3.24
CA SER A 41 13.89 7.66 2.37
C SER A 41 13.90 9.00 3.11
N PRO A 42 14.22 10.12 2.43
CA PRO A 42 14.13 11.45 3.04
C PRO A 42 12.69 11.82 3.40
N LYS A 43 11.70 11.08 2.91
CA LYS A 43 10.30 11.30 3.26
C LYS A 43 9.88 10.51 4.50
N VAL A 44 10.80 9.82 5.16
CA VAL A 44 10.54 9.05 6.37
C VAL A 44 11.21 9.74 7.56
N LEU A 45 10.43 9.96 8.62
CA LEU A 45 10.90 10.60 9.83
C LEU A 45 11.24 9.56 10.89
N GLY A 46 11.98 9.99 11.92
CA GLY A 46 12.29 9.14 13.05
C GLY A 46 11.12 9.02 14.01
N PRO A 47 11.19 8.07 14.96
CA PRO A 47 10.07 7.84 15.89
C PRO A 47 9.76 9.01 16.81
N LYS A 48 10.72 9.91 17.04
CA LYS A 48 10.50 11.06 17.91
C LYS A 48 10.12 12.33 17.15
N ASP A 49 10.14 12.30 15.83
CA ASP A 49 9.79 13.47 15.03
C ASP A 49 8.27 13.62 14.96
N GLU A 50 7.81 14.85 14.76
CA GLU A 50 6.39 15.10 14.57
C GLU A 50 5.97 14.79 13.14
N PRO A 51 4.73 14.32 12.94
CA PRO A 51 4.23 14.11 11.57
C PRO A 51 4.30 15.39 10.76
N ASP A 52 4.62 15.27 9.48
CA ASP A 52 4.81 16.43 8.61
C ASP A 52 4.05 16.22 7.31
N ILE A 53 2.94 16.94 7.16
CA ILE A 53 2.07 16.84 5.99
C ILE A 53 2.83 17.19 4.70
N SER A 54 3.81 18.10 4.78
CA SER A 54 4.56 18.49 3.58
C SER A 54 5.38 17.36 2.99
N LEU A 55 5.59 16.27 3.74
CA LEU A 55 6.28 15.09 3.23
C LEU A 55 5.36 14.23 2.36
N ASN A 56 4.04 14.37 2.48
CA ASN A 56 3.12 13.62 1.63
C ASN A 56 3.26 14.10 0.19
N PHE A 57 3.21 13.15 -0.73
CA PHE A 57 3.45 13.45 -2.14
C PHE A 57 2.54 14.56 -2.68
N TYR A 58 1.27 14.53 -2.30
CA TYR A 58 0.30 15.54 -2.75
C TYR A 58 0.15 16.69 -1.74
N GLY A 59 0.91 16.68 -0.65
CA GLY A 59 0.86 17.74 0.33
C GLY A 59 -0.43 17.82 1.14
N GLU A 60 -1.22 16.76 1.13
CA GLU A 60 -2.52 16.73 1.78
C GLU A 60 -2.57 15.65 2.84
N LYS A 61 -3.30 15.91 3.92
CA LYS A 61 -3.54 14.93 4.96
C LYS A 61 -4.71 14.04 4.53
N SER A 62 -4.48 12.74 4.45
CA SER A 62 -5.54 11.83 4.01
C SER A 62 -5.75 10.65 4.95
N ARG A 63 -4.90 10.50 5.99
CA ARG A 63 -5.09 9.40 6.94
C ARG A 63 -5.74 9.92 8.21
N GLN A 64 -6.43 9.01 8.89
CA GLN A 64 -7.00 9.29 10.19
C GLN A 64 -6.20 8.56 11.26
N PRO A 65 -6.23 9.04 12.52
CA PRO A 65 -5.58 8.34 13.61
C PRO A 65 -6.07 6.90 13.73
N LEU A 66 -5.17 6.02 14.15
CA LEU A 66 -5.51 4.61 14.32
C LEU A 66 -6.66 4.41 15.31
N SER A 67 -6.72 5.23 16.36
CA SER A 67 -7.80 5.15 17.34
C SER A 67 -9.17 5.40 16.71
N VAL A 68 -9.25 6.30 15.73
CA VAL A 68 -10.51 6.56 15.01
C VAL A 68 -10.88 5.36 14.16
N TRP A 69 -9.92 4.76 13.48
CA TRP A 69 -10.17 3.58 12.67
C TRP A 69 -10.71 2.42 13.51
N LYS A 70 -10.13 2.21 14.68
CA LYS A 70 -10.59 1.15 15.58
C LYS A 70 -11.98 1.43 16.13
N ALA A 71 -12.25 2.67 16.50
CA ALA A 71 -13.56 3.06 17.02
C ALA A 71 -14.67 2.90 16.00
N ASN A 72 -14.36 3.05 14.73
CA ASN A 72 -15.34 2.89 13.64
C ASN A 72 -15.41 1.46 13.11
N GLY A 73 -14.66 0.53 13.70
CA GLY A 73 -14.66 -0.85 13.24
C GLY A 73 -13.96 -1.09 11.93
N TRP A 74 -13.22 -0.11 11.44
CA TRP A 74 -12.49 -0.24 10.17
C TRP A 74 -11.26 -1.14 10.32
N ILE A 75 -10.72 -1.25 11.54
CA ILE A 75 -9.63 -2.15 11.87
C ILE A 75 -10.05 -2.95 13.08
N LYS A 76 -9.97 -4.27 12.98
CA LYS A 76 -10.23 -5.14 14.12
C LYS A 76 -9.01 -5.12 15.04
N THR A 77 -9.24 -5.31 16.33
CA THR A 77 -8.18 -5.18 17.33
C THR A 77 -7.03 -6.17 17.11
N ASP A 78 -7.32 -7.32 16.51
CA ASP A 78 -6.33 -8.36 16.29
C ASP A 78 -5.76 -8.36 14.88
N LYS A 79 -6.06 -7.34 14.07
CA LYS A 79 -5.61 -7.27 12.70
C LYS A 79 -4.83 -6.01 12.44
N SER A 80 -3.89 -6.11 11.51
CA SER A 80 -3.06 -4.98 11.11
C SER A 80 -3.87 -3.95 10.30
N ALA A 81 -3.43 -2.70 10.34
CA ALA A 81 -3.86 -1.72 9.35
C ALA A 81 -3.39 -2.18 7.97
N TRP A 82 -4.05 -1.68 6.92
CA TRP A 82 -3.79 -2.18 5.58
C TRP A 82 -2.33 -2.05 5.15
N PHE A 83 -1.70 -0.91 5.39
CA PHE A 83 -0.32 -0.71 4.95
C PHE A 83 0.65 -1.68 5.66
N GLU A 84 0.45 -1.89 6.94
CA GLU A 84 1.26 -2.86 7.67
C GLU A 84 1.07 -4.26 7.10
N TRP A 85 -0.19 -4.63 6.82
CA TRP A 85 -0.47 -5.89 6.16
C TRP A 85 0.25 -6.00 4.82
N PHE A 86 0.22 -4.91 4.02
CA PHE A 86 0.86 -4.91 2.71
C PHE A 86 2.37 -5.11 2.82
N CYS A 87 3.00 -4.46 3.78
CA CYS A 87 4.44 -4.64 4.01
C CYS A 87 4.80 -6.11 4.21
N HIS A 88 4.00 -6.83 4.99
CA HIS A 88 4.27 -8.23 5.27
C HIS A 88 3.87 -9.15 4.12
N TYR A 89 2.74 -8.87 3.49
CA TYR A 89 2.31 -9.65 2.34
C TYR A 89 3.34 -9.55 1.20
N PHE A 90 3.85 -8.36 0.98
CA PHE A 90 4.85 -8.13 -0.06
C PHE A 90 6.12 -8.94 0.20
N GLN A 91 6.48 -9.11 1.46
CA GLN A 91 7.66 -9.88 1.83
C GLN A 91 7.42 -11.40 1.84
N GLY A 92 6.20 -11.83 1.62
CA GLY A 92 5.90 -13.25 1.48
C GLY A 92 5.02 -13.87 2.55
N ARG A 93 4.58 -13.08 3.55
CA ARG A 93 3.69 -13.62 4.58
C ARG A 93 2.30 -13.89 4.02
N ARG A 94 1.71 -15.02 4.42
CA ARG A 94 0.38 -15.40 3.96
C ARG A 94 -0.48 -15.76 5.16
N LEU A 95 -1.66 -15.13 5.25
CA LEU A 95 -2.58 -15.28 6.37
C LEU A 95 -3.96 -15.77 5.93
N GLY A 96 -4.10 -16.27 4.70
CA GLY A 96 -5.36 -16.85 4.26
C GLY A 96 -6.51 -15.87 4.22
N ALA A 97 -7.49 -16.07 5.09
CA ALA A 97 -8.71 -15.25 5.06
C ALA A 97 -8.44 -13.77 5.28
N GLU A 98 -7.46 -13.44 6.11
CA GLU A 98 -7.13 -12.02 6.33
C GLU A 98 -6.57 -11.39 5.06
N ASP A 99 -5.76 -12.11 4.31
CA ASP A 99 -5.24 -11.61 3.03
C ASP A 99 -6.41 -11.32 2.08
N ASP A 100 -7.36 -12.23 1.97
CA ASP A 100 -8.50 -12.06 1.09
C ASP A 100 -9.32 -10.83 1.51
N TRP A 101 -9.52 -10.65 2.80
CA TRP A 101 -10.25 -9.50 3.33
C TRP A 101 -9.55 -8.19 3.02
N GLN A 102 -8.23 -8.13 3.23
CA GLN A 102 -7.46 -6.91 2.97
C GLN A 102 -7.40 -6.59 1.48
N ILE A 103 -7.28 -7.61 0.64
CA ILE A 103 -7.27 -7.42 -0.81
C ILE A 103 -8.63 -6.92 -1.29
N GLY A 104 -9.71 -7.45 -0.74
CA GLY A 104 -11.06 -6.98 -1.06
C GLY A 104 -11.27 -5.52 -0.69
N ARG A 105 -10.78 -5.11 0.49
CA ARG A 105 -10.85 -3.70 0.90
C ARG A 105 -10.07 -2.80 -0.06
N TRP A 106 -8.87 -3.24 -0.44
CA TRP A 106 -8.05 -2.50 -1.39
C TRP A 106 -8.78 -2.31 -2.71
N LYS A 107 -9.32 -3.37 -3.26
CA LYS A 107 -10.00 -3.32 -4.55
C LYS A 107 -11.19 -2.36 -4.50
N SER A 108 -11.98 -2.44 -3.45
CA SER A 108 -13.15 -1.55 -3.28
C SER A 108 -12.74 -0.10 -3.13
N PHE A 109 -11.69 0.16 -2.34
CA PHE A 109 -11.20 1.52 -2.13
C PHE A 109 -10.73 2.13 -3.44
N VAL A 110 -9.88 1.41 -4.17
CA VAL A 110 -9.31 1.93 -5.42
C VAL A 110 -10.39 2.16 -6.46
N ALA A 111 -11.29 1.20 -6.63
CA ALA A 111 -12.37 1.33 -7.63
C ALA A 111 -13.24 2.55 -7.34
N ARG A 112 -13.62 2.74 -6.08
CA ARG A 112 -14.50 3.86 -5.70
C ARG A 112 -13.80 5.21 -5.92
N HIS A 113 -12.58 5.35 -5.45
CA HIS A 113 -11.90 6.63 -5.54
C HIS A 113 -11.43 6.94 -6.95
N MET A 114 -11.01 5.93 -7.72
CA MET A 114 -10.68 6.15 -9.13
C MET A 114 -11.92 6.51 -9.94
N GLY A 115 -13.07 5.92 -9.59
CA GLY A 115 -14.32 6.30 -10.22
C GLY A 115 -14.66 7.77 -10.01
N GLN A 116 -14.43 8.28 -8.80
CA GLN A 116 -14.68 9.69 -8.52
C GLN A 116 -13.69 10.62 -9.23
N ILE A 117 -12.43 10.23 -9.30
CA ILE A 117 -11.46 11.02 -10.03
C ILE A 117 -11.81 11.06 -11.52
N LYS A 118 -12.17 9.92 -12.10
CA LYS A 118 -12.55 9.85 -13.50
C LYS A 118 -13.76 10.74 -13.78
N ALA A 119 -14.73 10.80 -12.87
CA ALA A 119 -15.95 11.56 -13.06
C ALA A 119 -15.75 13.07 -12.90
N ASN A 120 -14.72 13.51 -12.14
CA ASN A 120 -14.58 14.90 -11.75
C ASN A 120 -13.31 15.59 -12.24
N CYS A 121 -12.37 14.85 -12.81
CA CYS A 121 -11.08 15.39 -13.21
C CYS A 121 -10.81 15.12 -14.68
N SER A 122 -10.08 16.03 -15.31
CA SER A 122 -9.61 15.80 -16.67
C SER A 122 -8.49 14.74 -16.64
N LEU A 123 -8.35 14.00 -17.74
CA LEU A 123 -7.36 12.93 -17.84
C LEU A 123 -5.92 13.42 -17.68
N THR A 124 -5.69 14.68 -18.00
CA THR A 124 -4.34 15.25 -17.95
C THR A 124 -4.07 16.02 -16.67
N ASP A 125 -5.06 16.17 -15.80
CA ASP A 125 -4.92 16.95 -14.57
C ASP A 125 -4.65 16.02 -13.39
N ASN A 126 -3.38 15.86 -13.04
CA ASN A 126 -2.98 15.01 -11.92
C ASN A 126 -2.98 15.74 -10.59
N LYS A 127 -3.45 16.98 -10.56
CA LYS A 127 -3.56 17.77 -9.32
C LYS A 127 -4.99 17.91 -8.83
N CYS A 128 -5.96 17.54 -9.65
CA CYS A 128 -7.36 17.55 -9.29
C CYS A 128 -7.59 16.52 -8.18
N ARG A 129 -8.30 16.88 -7.13
CA ARG A 129 -8.64 16.02 -6.00
C ARG A 129 -7.41 15.47 -5.28
N PRO A 130 -6.53 16.33 -4.78
CA PRO A 130 -5.27 15.88 -4.20
C PRO A 130 -5.45 15.02 -2.94
N THR A 131 -6.48 15.25 -2.14
CA THR A 131 -6.73 14.46 -0.95
C THR A 131 -7.06 13.01 -1.34
N GLN A 132 -7.89 12.81 -2.36
CA GLN A 132 -8.20 11.46 -2.83
C GLN A 132 -6.99 10.80 -3.47
N ARG A 133 -6.17 11.57 -4.18
CA ARG A 133 -4.96 11.03 -4.79
C ARG A 133 -3.95 10.60 -3.73
N GLN A 134 -3.83 11.39 -2.66
CA GLN A 134 -2.96 10.99 -1.55
C GLN A 134 -3.47 9.70 -0.90
N GLY A 135 -4.78 9.57 -0.72
CA GLY A 135 -5.37 8.34 -0.20
C GLY A 135 -5.07 7.14 -1.10
N LEU A 136 -5.22 7.31 -2.41
CA LEU A 136 -4.93 6.23 -3.34
C LEU A 136 -3.45 5.83 -3.29
N LEU A 137 -2.54 6.80 -3.22
CA LEU A 137 -1.12 6.50 -3.07
C LEU A 137 -0.87 5.68 -1.80
N GLN A 138 -1.54 6.01 -0.72
CA GLN A 138 -1.40 5.30 0.55
C GLN A 138 -2.04 3.91 0.53
N TRP A 139 -2.82 3.61 -0.51
CA TRP A 139 -3.33 2.28 -0.81
C TRP A 139 -2.64 1.70 -2.04
N ALA A 140 -1.43 2.18 -2.33
CA ALA A 140 -0.55 1.64 -3.36
C ALA A 140 -1.11 1.72 -4.76
N TRP A 141 -1.89 2.75 -5.06
CA TRP A 141 -2.41 2.93 -6.42
C TRP A 141 -1.96 4.26 -7.01
N ASP A 142 -1.47 4.20 -8.25
CA ASP A 142 -1.08 5.39 -9.01
C ASP A 142 -2.31 6.00 -9.66
N SER A 143 -2.79 7.10 -9.08
CA SER A 143 -4.01 7.75 -9.53
C SER A 143 -3.89 8.40 -10.91
N SER A 144 -2.68 8.46 -11.48
CA SER A 144 -2.50 8.96 -12.84
C SER A 144 -2.75 7.88 -13.89
N THR A 145 -3.04 6.65 -13.47
CA THR A 145 -3.31 5.54 -14.38
C THR A 145 -4.75 5.04 -14.17
N PRO A 146 -5.38 4.49 -15.20
CA PRO A 146 -6.75 4.00 -15.05
C PRO A 146 -6.78 2.70 -14.26
N PHE A 147 -7.89 2.48 -13.54
CA PHE A 147 -8.10 1.21 -12.85
C PHE A 147 -8.80 0.26 -13.80
N ASN A 148 -8.06 -0.35 -14.69
CA ASN A 148 -8.59 -1.30 -15.67
C ASN A 148 -7.71 -2.54 -15.75
N GLU A 149 -8.18 -3.53 -16.50
CA GLU A 149 -7.52 -4.84 -16.55
C GLU A 149 -6.10 -4.73 -17.12
N GLU A 150 -5.93 -3.93 -18.15
CA GLU A 150 -4.61 -3.80 -18.79
C GLU A 150 -3.59 -3.24 -17.82
N GLN A 151 -3.94 -2.16 -17.12
CA GLN A 151 -3.04 -1.55 -16.15
C GLN A 151 -2.77 -2.49 -14.98
N ARG A 152 -3.82 -3.20 -14.54
CA ARG A 152 -3.67 -4.14 -13.43
C ARG A 152 -2.70 -5.26 -13.77
N LYS A 153 -2.76 -5.78 -15.01
CA LYS A 153 -1.83 -6.82 -15.45
C LYS A 153 -0.38 -6.32 -15.50
N LYS A 154 -0.19 -5.10 -15.98
CA LYS A 154 1.15 -4.50 -16.00
C LYS A 154 1.71 -4.35 -14.59
N ASN A 155 0.88 -3.88 -13.67
CA ASN A 155 1.28 -3.73 -12.28
C ASN A 155 1.68 -5.06 -11.67
N LEU A 156 0.88 -6.10 -11.91
CA LEU A 156 1.13 -7.41 -11.33
C LEU A 156 2.49 -7.95 -11.77
N THR A 157 2.79 -7.86 -13.06
CA THR A 157 4.08 -8.31 -13.58
C THR A 157 5.23 -7.59 -12.89
N ARG A 158 5.13 -6.27 -12.77
CA ARG A 158 6.18 -5.47 -12.16
C ARG A 158 6.35 -5.76 -10.68
N ILE A 159 5.25 -5.83 -9.94
CA ILE A 159 5.29 -6.04 -8.49
C ILE A 159 5.84 -7.42 -8.17
N LEU A 160 5.42 -8.45 -8.91
CA LEU A 160 5.92 -9.80 -8.68
C LEU A 160 7.43 -9.89 -8.88
N SER A 161 7.99 -9.12 -9.79
CA SER A 161 9.43 -9.13 -10.02
C SER A 161 10.21 -8.60 -8.82
N LYS A 162 9.55 -7.87 -7.92
CA LYS A 162 10.20 -7.25 -6.77
C LYS A 162 9.77 -7.86 -5.43
N SER A 163 8.75 -8.70 -5.40
CA SER A 163 8.18 -9.16 -4.15
C SER A 163 8.97 -10.31 -3.52
N GLY A 164 8.82 -10.46 -2.21
CA GLY A 164 9.39 -11.60 -1.50
C GLY A 164 8.72 -12.92 -1.87
N ALA A 165 7.45 -12.86 -2.27
CA ALA A 165 6.75 -14.07 -2.70
C ALA A 165 7.45 -14.71 -3.88
N LYS A 166 7.89 -13.92 -4.86
CA LYS A 166 8.63 -14.46 -5.98
C LYS A 166 9.98 -15.01 -5.56
N LYS A 167 10.66 -14.32 -4.64
CA LYS A 167 11.98 -14.74 -4.19
C LYS A 167 11.93 -16.00 -3.38
N ALA A 168 10.83 -16.28 -2.71
CA ALA A 168 10.70 -17.48 -1.90
C ALA A 168 10.50 -18.73 -2.75
N GLU A 169 10.05 -18.56 -3.96
CA GLU A 169 9.64 -19.66 -4.81
C GLU A 169 10.73 -20.70 -5.09
N PRO A 170 11.91 -20.30 -5.46
CA PRO A 170 12.90 -21.31 -5.88
C PRO A 170 13.41 -22.16 -4.75
N SER A 171 13.29 -21.78 -3.54
CA SER A 171 13.85 -22.58 -2.51
C SER A 171 12.99 -23.73 -2.10
N THR A 172 12.04 -24.03 -2.46
CA THR A 172 11.33 -24.94 -2.17
C THR A 172 11.34 -25.77 -1.08
N GLU A 173 11.67 -25.70 -0.90
CA GLU A 173 11.51 -25.93 -0.08
C GLU A 173 11.49 -25.74 0.90
N SER A 174 11.58 -25.67 1.12
CA SER A 174 11.49 -25.35 1.95
C SER A 174 11.29 -24.70 2.56
N LYS A 175 11.32 -24.45 2.49
CA LYS A 175 11.09 -23.69 3.06
C LYS A 175 10.27 -23.14 3.23
N VAL A 176 10.07 -23.35 2.69
CA VAL A 176 9.26 -22.67 2.70
C VAL A 176 8.36 -22.44 3.62
N PHE A 177 7.93 -22.54 4.13
CA PHE A 177 7.21 -22.20 4.95
C PHE A 177 7.51 -21.67 6.03
N GLN A 178 8.21 -21.43 6.06
CA GLN A 178 8.70 -20.80 7.18
C GLN A 178 8.35 -19.38 7.30
N TRP A 179 7.29 -18.99 6.88
CA TRP A 179 6.83 -17.62 7.00
C TRP A 179 6.31 -17.30 8.36
#